data_9fae507937d0a4bbff5ba8803559eda1
#
_entry.id   9fae507937d0a4bbff5ba8803559eda1
#
_cell.length_a   1.000
_cell.length_b   1.000
_cell.length_c   1.000
_cell.angle_alpha   90.00
_cell.angle_beta   90.00
_cell.angle_gamma   90.00
#
_symmetry.space_group_name_H-M   'P 1'
#
loop_
_entity.id
_entity.type
_entity.pdbx_description
1 polymer ?
#
loop_
_entity_poly.entity_id
_entity_poly.type
_entity_poly.pdbx_seq_one_letter_code
_entity_poly.pdbx_strand_id
1 'polypeptide(L)'
;MGELTINRRQAVRAAAGVAAGGLLVTSAGVGAASAASNGLVGSWLVTTTDDESGDEGLVVASFVDGGVFISNDVRPAGGVGTGFWEDKGDDKFKITFWVGAPADDHSIKVEVWGKLDGDEISGRYEGTVYDSDGEEVDSFKGTFTGEPLEA
;
A
#
# COMPACT_ATOMS: atom_id res chain seq x y z
N MET A 1 0.38 -30.71 -12.55
CA MET A 1 0.17 -29.28 -12.31
C MET A 1 -0.54 -29.14 -10.98
N GLY A 2 0.18 -28.71 -9.96
CA GLY A 2 -0.45 -28.37 -8.69
C GLY A 2 -1.23 -27.07 -8.87
N GLU A 3 -2.52 -27.07 -8.53
CA GLU A 3 -3.24 -25.83 -8.32
C GLU A 3 -2.50 -25.04 -7.25
N LEU A 4 -1.85 -23.97 -7.66
CA LEU A 4 -1.32 -22.95 -6.76
C LEU A 4 -2.52 -22.22 -6.16
N THR A 5 -3.10 -22.81 -5.14
CA THR A 5 -4.08 -22.10 -4.33
C THR A 5 -3.31 -21.03 -3.57
N ILE A 6 -3.25 -19.82 -4.13
CA ILE A 6 -2.77 -18.67 -3.37
C ILE A 6 -3.71 -18.53 -2.18
N ASN A 7 -3.17 -18.79 -1.02
CA ASN A 7 -3.90 -18.48 0.19
C ASN A 7 -4.09 -16.97 0.24
N ARG A 8 -5.34 -16.50 0.26
CA ARG A 8 -5.69 -15.08 0.35
C ARG A 8 -4.92 -14.36 1.46
N ARG A 9 -4.62 -15.08 2.55
CA ARG A 9 -3.76 -14.58 3.62
C ARG A 9 -2.35 -14.24 3.15
N GLN A 10 -1.81 -15.00 2.17
CA GLN A 10 -0.50 -14.69 1.60
C GLN A 10 -0.57 -13.52 0.62
N ALA A 11 -1.66 -13.41 -0.14
CA ALA A 11 -1.88 -12.28 -1.04
C ALA A 11 -2.02 -10.97 -0.25
N VAL A 12 -2.81 -10.96 0.83
CA VAL A 12 -2.93 -9.79 1.72
C VAL A 12 -1.59 -9.47 2.38
N ARG A 13 -0.85 -10.49 2.79
CA ARG A 13 0.50 -10.30 3.34
C ARG A 13 1.50 -9.76 2.32
N ALA A 14 1.37 -10.17 1.07
CA ALA A 14 2.22 -9.65 0.01
C ALA A 14 1.84 -8.22 -0.42
N ALA A 15 0.55 -7.88 -0.36
CA ALA A 15 0.08 -6.52 -0.64
C ALA A 15 0.49 -5.50 0.43
N ALA A 16 0.83 -5.98 1.60
CA ALA A 16 1.16 -5.18 2.75
C ALA A 16 2.65 -5.28 3.09
N GLY A 17 3.56 -5.04 2.16
CA GLY A 17 4.85 -5.31 2.50
C GLY A 17 6.12 -4.83 2.10
N VAL A 18 7.10 -4.67 2.69
CA VAL A 18 8.43 -4.51 2.99
C VAL A 18 9.46 -3.89 2.24
N ALA A 19 10.38 -3.34 2.27
CA ALA A 19 11.78 -3.43 2.55
C ALA A 19 12.45 -2.14 2.85
N ALA A 20 13.15 -2.17 3.85
CA ALA A 20 14.24 -1.30 4.16
C ALA A 20 15.37 -1.44 3.12
N GLY A 21 15.28 -0.77 2.08
CA GLY A 21 16.40 -0.36 1.27
C GLY A 21 16.38 1.14 1.31
N GLY A 22 17.27 1.75 2.09
CA GLY A 22 17.32 3.19 2.22
C GLY A 22 17.47 3.86 0.86
N LEU A 23 16.37 4.25 0.26
CA LEU A 23 16.36 5.23 -0.80
C LEU A 23 16.32 6.59 -0.13
N LEU A 24 17.50 7.12 0.11
CA LEU A 24 17.63 8.55 0.33
C LEU A 24 17.26 9.23 -0.97
N VAL A 25 15.98 9.43 -1.19
CA VAL A 25 15.55 10.40 -2.17
C VAL A 25 15.84 11.77 -1.57
N THR A 26 17.01 12.28 -1.86
CA THR A 26 17.24 13.70 -1.72
C THR A 26 16.31 14.38 -2.72
N SER A 27 15.18 14.87 -2.23
CA SER A 27 14.28 15.67 -3.01
C SER A 27 14.96 16.99 -3.32
N ALA A 28 15.73 17.01 -4.40
CA ALA A 28 16.13 18.27 -5.02
C ALA A 28 14.85 18.87 -5.61
N GLY A 29 14.26 19.82 -4.90
CA GLY A 29 13.34 20.83 -5.35
C GLY A 29 12.52 20.52 -6.59
N VAL A 30 11.54 19.63 -6.49
CA VAL A 30 10.47 19.58 -7.47
C VAL A 30 9.31 20.38 -6.90
N GLY A 31 8.93 21.42 -7.61
CA GLY A 31 8.00 22.40 -7.17
C GLY A 31 6.68 21.88 -6.65
N ALA A 32 6.24 22.53 -5.62
CA ALA A 32 4.88 22.69 -5.15
C ALA A 32 3.99 21.46 -5.24
N ALA A 33 4.14 20.55 -4.31
CA ALA A 33 2.97 19.81 -3.84
C ALA A 33 1.90 20.85 -3.47
N SER A 34 0.68 20.64 -3.90
CA SER A 34 -0.41 21.52 -3.52
C SER A 34 -0.47 21.62 -1.99
N ALA A 35 -0.71 22.80 -1.44
CA ALA A 35 -0.79 23.02 0.01
C ALA A 35 -1.83 22.09 0.71
N ALA A 36 -2.77 21.51 -0.04
CA ALA A 36 -3.77 20.58 0.46
C ALA A 36 -3.23 19.18 0.80
N SER A 37 -2.09 18.76 0.21
CA SER A 37 -1.50 17.44 0.44
C SER A 37 -0.48 17.40 1.57
N ASN A 38 -0.12 18.54 2.17
CA ASN A 38 0.94 18.62 3.18
C ASN A 38 0.65 17.79 4.44
N GLY A 39 -0.61 17.62 4.80
CA GLY A 39 -1.00 16.79 5.95
C GLY A 39 -0.82 15.29 5.72
N LEU A 40 -0.77 14.84 4.48
CA LEU A 40 -0.63 13.44 4.13
C LEU A 40 0.82 12.99 3.95
N VAL A 41 1.69 13.92 3.49
CA VAL A 41 3.11 13.62 3.27
C VAL A 41 3.79 13.19 4.56
N GLY A 42 4.47 12.07 4.51
CA GLY A 42 5.13 11.45 5.65
C GLY A 42 4.84 9.95 5.73
N SER A 43 5.19 9.35 6.85
CA SER A 43 4.96 7.93 7.09
C SER A 43 3.84 7.71 8.10
N TRP A 44 3.05 6.68 7.85
CA TRP A 44 1.87 6.31 8.62
C TRP A 44 1.97 4.86 9.05
N LEU A 45 1.61 4.58 10.29
CA LEU A 45 1.40 3.21 10.74
C LEU A 45 -0.04 2.82 10.44
N VAL A 46 -0.22 1.86 9.57
CA VAL A 46 -1.52 1.48 9.01
C VAL A 46 -1.89 0.07 9.43
N THR A 47 -3.09 -0.08 9.97
CA THR A 47 -3.71 -1.39 10.20
C THR A 47 -4.68 -1.68 9.06
N THR A 48 -4.49 -2.80 8.39
CA THR A 48 -5.40 -3.29 7.34
C THR A 48 -6.25 -4.44 7.87
N THR A 49 -7.49 -4.52 7.41
CA THR A 49 -8.40 -5.62 7.74
C THR A 49 -8.99 -6.20 6.46
N ASP A 50 -8.78 -7.49 6.24
CA ASP A 50 -9.37 -8.19 5.10
C ASP A 50 -10.87 -8.43 5.33
N ASP A 51 -11.69 -8.09 4.33
CA ASP A 51 -13.16 -8.16 4.44
C ASP A 51 -13.67 -9.60 4.55
N GLU A 52 -12.97 -10.55 3.97
CA GLU A 52 -13.43 -11.94 3.94
C GLU A 52 -12.94 -12.75 5.13
N SER A 53 -11.68 -12.62 5.49
CA SER A 53 -11.08 -13.40 6.59
C SER A 53 -11.11 -12.68 7.93
N GLY A 54 -11.22 -11.34 7.93
CA GLY A 54 -11.04 -10.52 9.12
C GLY A 54 -9.59 -10.45 9.61
N ASP A 55 -8.64 -10.99 8.83
CA ASP A 55 -7.21 -10.95 9.19
C ASP A 55 -6.68 -9.52 9.16
N GLU A 56 -5.93 -9.16 10.18
CA GLU A 56 -5.29 -7.85 10.27
C GLU A 56 -3.85 -7.87 9.79
N GLY A 57 -3.44 -6.82 9.14
CA GLY A 57 -2.08 -6.53 8.73
C GLY A 57 -1.58 -5.22 9.31
N LEU A 58 -0.26 -5.10 9.47
CA LEU A 58 0.38 -3.88 9.94
C LEU A 58 1.41 -3.42 8.91
N VAL A 59 1.27 -2.19 8.46
CA VAL A 59 2.02 -1.62 7.33
C VAL A 59 2.54 -0.24 7.67
N VAL A 60 3.77 0.07 7.28
CA VAL A 60 4.23 1.45 7.18
C VAL A 60 3.95 1.96 5.77
N ALA A 61 3.10 2.95 5.66
CA ALA A 61 2.76 3.61 4.39
C ALA A 61 3.45 4.97 4.33
N SER A 62 4.22 5.20 3.28
CA SER A 62 4.97 6.45 3.11
C SER A 62 4.46 7.20 1.88
N PHE A 63 3.93 8.38 2.12
CA PHE A 63 3.52 9.34 1.10
C PHE A 63 4.66 10.33 0.90
N VAL A 64 5.35 10.21 -0.22
CA VAL A 64 6.47 11.09 -0.56
C VAL A 64 5.96 12.26 -1.39
N ASP A 65 6.50 13.43 -1.10
CA ASP A 65 6.18 14.62 -1.88
C ASP A 65 6.49 14.38 -3.38
N GLY A 66 5.62 14.86 -4.25
CA GLY A 66 5.71 14.58 -5.68
C GLY A 66 4.94 13.34 -6.14
N GLY A 67 4.18 12.69 -5.25
CA GLY A 67 3.23 11.63 -5.61
C GLY A 67 3.77 10.22 -5.56
N VAL A 68 4.96 9.99 -5.05
CA VAL A 68 5.50 8.63 -4.86
C VAL A 68 4.92 8.00 -3.59
N PHE A 69 4.56 6.74 -3.68
CA PHE A 69 4.07 5.94 -2.56
C PHE A 69 4.94 4.70 -2.34
N ILE A 70 5.22 4.41 -1.07
CA ILE A 70 5.95 3.21 -0.66
C ILE A 70 5.20 2.54 0.48
N SER A 71 4.99 1.25 0.36
CA SER A 71 4.37 0.41 1.37
C SER A 71 5.36 -0.60 1.92
N ASN A 72 5.30 -0.83 3.21
CA ASN A 72 6.22 -1.71 3.93
C ASN A 72 5.48 -2.50 5.02
N ASP A 73 5.34 -3.83 4.85
CA ASP A 73 4.80 -4.71 5.90
C ASP A 73 5.85 -4.88 7.02
N VAL A 74 5.52 -4.57 8.23
CA VAL A 74 6.44 -4.67 9.36
C VAL A 74 6.59 -6.10 9.90
N ARG A 75 5.87 -7.06 9.32
CA ARG A 75 5.97 -8.47 9.71
C ARG A 75 7.07 -9.19 8.94
N PRO A 76 7.66 -10.25 9.54
CA PRO A 76 8.60 -11.10 8.80
C PRO A 76 7.93 -11.67 7.54
N ALA A 77 8.66 -11.69 6.43
CA ALA A 77 8.20 -12.16 5.12
C ALA A 77 7.14 -11.26 4.42
N GLY A 78 6.99 -10.03 4.84
CA GLY A 78 6.26 -9.02 4.07
C GLY A 78 7.02 -8.60 2.81
N GLY A 79 6.32 -8.09 1.82
CA GLY A 79 6.90 -7.57 0.58
C GLY A 79 6.96 -6.03 0.53
N VAL A 80 7.60 -5.46 -0.50
CA VAL A 80 7.59 -4.01 -0.79
C VAL A 80 6.54 -3.70 -1.82
N GLY A 81 5.77 -2.65 -1.55
CA GLY A 81 4.90 -2.04 -2.55
C GLY A 81 5.43 -0.66 -2.95
N THR A 82 5.46 -0.38 -4.22
CA THR A 82 5.81 0.93 -4.77
C THR A 82 4.80 1.37 -5.81
N GLY A 83 4.53 2.66 -5.84
CA GLY A 83 3.61 3.23 -6.80
C GLY A 83 3.46 4.74 -6.62
N PHE A 84 2.26 5.22 -6.77
CA PHE A 84 1.96 6.64 -6.69
C PHE A 84 0.67 6.91 -5.92
N TRP A 85 0.57 8.11 -5.39
CA TRP A 85 -0.63 8.62 -4.77
C TRP A 85 -1.06 9.94 -5.41
N GLU A 86 -2.34 10.20 -5.34
CA GLU A 86 -2.97 11.39 -5.90
C GLU A 86 -3.89 12.04 -4.86
N ASP A 87 -3.79 13.35 -4.72
CA ASP A 87 -4.78 14.15 -4.01
C ASP A 87 -6.06 14.24 -4.85
N LYS A 88 -7.19 13.88 -4.27
CA LYS A 88 -8.50 13.93 -4.95
C LYS A 88 -9.37 15.11 -4.49
N GLY A 89 -8.84 16.00 -3.66
CA GLY A 89 -9.58 17.09 -3.05
C GLY A 89 -10.42 16.65 -1.84
N ASP A 90 -10.86 17.60 -1.03
CA ASP A 90 -11.70 17.34 0.15
C ASP A 90 -11.09 16.33 1.14
N ASP A 91 -9.76 16.41 1.33
CA ASP A 91 -8.99 15.49 2.16
C ASP A 91 -9.02 14.01 1.71
N LYS A 92 -9.42 13.76 0.48
CA LYS A 92 -9.44 12.44 -0.14
C LYS A 92 -8.21 12.18 -0.96
N PHE A 93 -7.78 10.93 -1.00
CA PHE A 93 -6.65 10.49 -1.81
C PHE A 93 -6.90 9.13 -2.46
N LYS A 94 -6.17 8.88 -3.52
CA LYS A 94 -6.09 7.58 -4.17
C LYS A 94 -4.64 7.13 -4.24
N ILE A 95 -4.39 5.84 -3.99
CA ILE A 95 -3.09 5.22 -4.18
C ILE A 95 -3.23 4.07 -5.18
N THR A 96 -2.23 3.92 -6.03
CA THR A 96 -2.07 2.74 -6.87
C THR A 96 -0.63 2.26 -6.74
N PHE A 97 -0.43 1.02 -6.31
CA PHE A 97 0.91 0.47 -6.16
C PHE A 97 0.96 -1.01 -6.52
N TRP A 98 2.16 -1.49 -6.75
CA TRP A 98 2.44 -2.88 -7.09
C TRP A 98 3.36 -3.53 -6.07
N VAL A 99 3.08 -4.80 -5.79
CA VAL A 99 3.88 -5.65 -4.91
C VAL A 99 4.26 -6.90 -5.68
N GLY A 100 5.55 -7.26 -5.63
CA GLY A 100 6.00 -8.55 -6.14
C GLY A 100 5.83 -9.64 -5.09
N ALA A 101 5.40 -10.81 -5.50
CA ALA A 101 5.39 -12.01 -4.69
C ALA A 101 6.28 -13.09 -5.36
N PRO A 102 7.62 -12.93 -5.30
CA PRO A 102 8.54 -13.75 -6.11
C PRO A 102 8.50 -15.22 -5.80
N ALA A 103 8.14 -15.61 -4.58
CA ALA A 103 8.05 -17.02 -4.17
C ALA A 103 6.94 -17.76 -4.92
N ASP A 104 5.91 -17.06 -5.36
CA ASP A 104 4.74 -17.61 -6.04
C ASP A 104 4.68 -17.21 -7.53
N ASP A 105 5.70 -16.49 -8.01
CA ASP A 105 5.76 -15.94 -9.38
C ASP A 105 4.54 -15.10 -9.75
N HIS A 106 4.07 -14.31 -8.80
CA HIS A 106 2.88 -13.46 -8.92
C HIS A 106 3.23 -11.98 -8.71
N SER A 107 2.40 -11.13 -9.27
CA SER A 107 2.39 -9.69 -8.97
C SER A 107 1.01 -9.27 -8.48
N ILE A 108 0.99 -8.25 -7.63
CA ILE A 108 -0.24 -7.75 -7.02
C ILE A 108 -0.34 -6.26 -7.29
N LYS A 109 -1.45 -5.84 -7.90
CA LYS A 109 -1.83 -4.44 -8.01
C LYS A 109 -2.79 -4.10 -6.88
N VAL A 110 -2.50 -3.05 -6.14
CA VAL A 110 -3.37 -2.57 -5.07
C VAL A 110 -3.84 -1.16 -5.40
N GLU A 111 -5.14 -0.94 -5.29
CA GLU A 111 -5.77 0.36 -5.38
C GLU A 111 -6.39 0.71 -4.02
N VAL A 112 -6.16 1.93 -3.57
CA VAL A 112 -6.60 2.42 -2.26
C VAL A 112 -7.37 3.72 -2.45
N TRP A 113 -8.48 3.84 -1.77
CA TRP A 113 -9.27 5.07 -1.67
C TRP A 113 -9.39 5.43 -0.20
N GLY A 114 -8.84 6.56 0.15
CA GLY A 114 -8.79 7.00 1.54
C GLY A 114 -9.11 8.47 1.73
N LYS A 115 -9.19 8.83 3.00
CA LYS A 115 -9.35 10.20 3.45
C LYS A 115 -8.46 10.46 4.65
N LEU A 116 -8.06 11.72 4.76
CA LEU A 116 -7.37 12.27 5.92
C LEU A 116 -8.40 13.01 6.79
N ASP A 117 -8.46 12.68 8.07
CA ASP A 117 -9.27 13.36 9.07
C ASP A 117 -8.40 13.66 10.29
N GLY A 118 -7.88 14.88 10.38
CA GLY A 118 -6.92 15.26 11.42
C GLY A 118 -5.65 14.43 11.36
N ASP A 119 -5.42 13.63 12.37
CA ASP A 119 -4.25 12.74 12.52
C ASP A 119 -4.55 11.30 12.13
N GLU A 120 -5.67 11.04 11.48
CA GLU A 120 -6.08 9.71 11.06
C GLU A 120 -6.28 9.63 9.55
N ILE A 121 -5.79 8.56 8.95
CA ILE A 121 -6.18 8.15 7.60
C ILE A 121 -7.04 6.91 7.67
N SER A 122 -8.03 6.81 6.81
CA SER A 122 -8.91 5.64 6.73
C SER A 122 -9.47 5.47 5.34
N GLY A 123 -9.91 4.27 5.03
CA GLY A 123 -10.53 3.99 3.76
C GLY A 123 -10.59 2.51 3.44
N ARG A 124 -10.57 2.21 2.15
CA ARG A 124 -10.67 0.85 1.62
C ARG A 124 -9.59 0.59 0.59
N TYR A 125 -9.28 -0.68 0.40
CA TYR A 125 -8.36 -1.13 -0.64
C TYR A 125 -8.93 -2.32 -1.40
N GLU A 126 -8.49 -2.46 -2.63
CA GLU A 126 -8.74 -3.62 -3.48
C GLU A 126 -7.42 -4.06 -4.10
N GLY A 127 -7.16 -5.35 -4.08
CA GLY A 127 -5.99 -5.96 -4.69
C GLY A 127 -6.37 -6.94 -5.77
N THR A 128 -5.60 -6.97 -6.84
CA THR A 128 -5.72 -7.92 -7.94
C THR A 128 -4.41 -8.67 -8.08
N VAL A 129 -4.48 -9.99 -8.08
CA VAL A 129 -3.31 -10.88 -8.21
C VAL A 129 -3.21 -11.35 -9.65
N TYR A 130 -2.03 -11.18 -10.24
CA TYR A 130 -1.71 -11.62 -11.59
C TYR A 130 -0.64 -12.70 -11.55
N ASP A 131 -0.78 -13.69 -12.42
CA ASP A 131 0.25 -14.73 -12.61
C ASP A 131 1.41 -14.24 -13.49
N SER A 132 2.36 -15.13 -13.78
CA SER A 132 3.52 -14.83 -14.63
C SER A 132 3.16 -14.51 -16.09
N ASP A 133 2.00 -14.91 -16.55
CA ASP A 133 1.47 -14.60 -17.89
C ASP A 133 0.70 -13.28 -17.92
N GLY A 134 0.53 -12.63 -16.77
CA GLY A 134 -0.20 -11.36 -16.63
C GLY A 134 -1.71 -11.54 -16.57
N GLU A 135 -2.19 -12.75 -16.32
CA GLU A 135 -3.61 -13.02 -16.15
C GLU A 135 -4.04 -12.88 -14.68
N GLU A 136 -5.24 -12.33 -14.48
CA GLU A 136 -5.83 -12.22 -13.15
C GLU A 136 -6.22 -13.59 -12.62
N VAL A 137 -5.70 -13.96 -11.46
CA VAL A 137 -5.93 -15.26 -10.82
C VAL A 137 -6.65 -15.17 -9.49
N ASP A 138 -6.64 -14.03 -8.83
CA ASP A 138 -7.34 -13.79 -7.57
C ASP A 138 -7.55 -12.28 -7.33
N SER A 139 -8.44 -11.95 -6.40
CA SER A 139 -8.66 -10.61 -5.92
C SER A 139 -9.00 -10.61 -4.44
N PHE A 140 -8.73 -9.50 -3.77
CA PHE A 140 -9.06 -9.31 -2.35
C PHE A 140 -9.40 -7.84 -2.09
N LYS A 141 -10.09 -7.59 -1.00
CA LYS A 141 -10.44 -6.23 -0.58
C LYS A 141 -10.54 -6.14 0.95
N GLY A 142 -10.44 -4.93 1.44
CA GLY A 142 -10.53 -4.67 2.85
C GLY A 142 -10.58 -3.18 3.15
N THR A 143 -10.45 -2.89 4.43
CA THR A 143 -10.44 -1.54 4.99
C THR A 143 -9.12 -1.28 5.72
N PHE A 144 -8.83 -0.01 5.97
CA PHE A 144 -7.66 0.38 6.73
C PHE A 144 -7.90 1.60 7.59
N THR A 145 -7.14 1.71 8.65
CA THR A 145 -6.97 2.91 9.44
C THR A 145 -5.49 3.13 9.69
N GLY A 146 -5.07 4.38 9.82
CA GLY A 146 -3.67 4.69 10.07
C GLY A 146 -3.49 5.97 10.88
N GLU A 147 -2.38 6.02 11.59
CA GLU A 147 -1.94 7.16 12.39
C GLU A 147 -0.51 7.56 11.99
N PRO A 148 -0.10 8.82 12.18
CA PRO A 148 1.24 9.24 11.86
C PRO A 148 2.28 8.41 12.61
N LEU A 149 3.30 7.95 11.90
CA LEU A 149 4.45 7.31 12.51
C LEU A 149 5.35 8.40 13.08
N GLU A 150 5.41 8.47 14.39
CA GLU A 150 6.29 9.42 15.09
C GLU A 150 7.72 8.89 15.18
N ALA A 151 8.66 9.82 15.02
CA ALA A 151 10.08 9.51 15.15
C ALA A 151 10.49 9.38 16.62
#